data_a8d6612896064644425f3c7510f9aefa
#
_entry.id   a8d6612896064644425f3c7510f9aefa
#
_cell.length_a   1.000
_cell.length_b   1.000
_cell.length_c   1.000
_cell.angle_alpha   90.00
_cell.angle_beta   90.00
_cell.angle_gamma   90.00
#
_symmetry.space_group_name_H-M   'P 1'
#
loop_
_entity.id
_entity.type
_entity.pdbx_description
1 polymer ?
#
loop_
_entity_poly.entity_id
_entity_poly.type
_entity_poly.pdbx_seq_one_letter_code
_entity_poly.pdbx_strand_id
1 'polypeptide(L)' 'IDQFDKQILFHLSKGTKLNDITQYIPISLAAIESRKLNLKELLKIQGGSDNDLVREAKNLGLLF' A
#
# COMPACT_ATOMS: atom_id res chain seq x y z
N ILE A 1 5.58 9.03 -4.29
CA ILE A 1 4.92 8.39 -3.12
C ILE A 1 4.68 9.46 -2.06
N ASP A 2 3.42 9.70 -1.75
CA ASP A 2 3.05 10.67 -0.73
C ASP A 2 2.84 9.99 0.62
N GLN A 3 2.43 10.80 1.62
CA GLN A 3 2.24 10.30 2.98
C GLN A 3 1.14 9.26 3.06
N PHE A 4 0.05 9.41 2.28
CA PHE A 4 -1.03 8.43 2.28
C PHE A 4 -0.54 7.09 1.74
N ASP A 5 0.28 7.10 0.69
CA ASP A 5 0.85 5.88 0.14
C ASP A 5 1.70 5.16 1.17
N LYS A 6 2.52 5.91 1.92
CA LYS A 6 3.35 5.32 2.98
C LYS A 6 2.50 4.71 4.08
N GLN A 7 1.41 5.38 4.47
CA GLN A 7 0.51 4.87 5.48
C GLN A 7 -0.19 3.59 5.02
N ILE A 8 -0.60 3.54 3.76
CA ILE A 8 -1.22 2.35 3.18
C ILE A 8 -0.24 1.19 3.23
N LEU A 9 1.00 1.42 2.78
CA LEU A 9 2.04 0.38 2.82
C LEU A 9 2.30 -0.10 4.24
N PHE A 10 2.35 0.82 5.18
CA PHE A 10 2.56 0.46 6.58
C PHE A 10 1.46 -0.47 7.09
N HIS A 11 0.19 -0.11 6.85
CA HIS A 11 -0.92 -0.95 7.30
C HIS A 11 -0.95 -2.30 6.61
N LEU A 12 -0.63 -2.33 5.31
CA LEU A 12 -0.54 -3.60 4.59
C LEU A 12 0.55 -4.49 5.19
N SER A 13 1.67 -3.89 5.60
CA SER A 13 2.78 -4.65 6.21
C SER A 13 2.38 -5.26 7.55
N LYS A 14 1.39 -4.69 8.21
CA LYS A 14 0.87 -5.21 9.49
C LYS A 14 -0.26 -6.22 9.29
N GLY A 15 -0.63 -6.50 8.05
CA GLY A 15 -1.74 -7.41 7.76
C GLY A 15 -3.12 -6.78 7.94
N THR A 16 -3.20 -5.45 8.00
CA THR A 16 -4.47 -4.76 8.15
C THR A 16 -5.30 -4.90 6.88
N LYS A 17 -6.57 -5.24 7.03
CA LYS A 17 -7.48 -5.35 5.89
C LYS A 17 -7.79 -3.97 5.33
N LEU A 18 -8.06 -3.90 4.02
CA LEU A 18 -8.36 -2.62 3.36
C LEU A 18 -9.51 -1.88 4.01
N ASN A 19 -10.58 -2.59 4.38
CA ASN A 19 -11.72 -1.97 5.05
C ASN A 19 -11.32 -1.33 6.38
N ASP A 20 -10.39 -1.93 7.09
CA ASP A 20 -9.93 -1.40 8.36
C ASP A 20 -9.00 -0.20 8.17
N ILE A 21 -8.26 -0.16 7.07
CA ILE A 21 -7.38 0.98 6.77
C ILE A 21 -8.19 2.26 6.66
N THR A 22 -9.42 2.20 6.14
CA THR A 22 -10.26 3.39 6.00
C THR A 22 -10.58 4.05 7.34
N GLN A 23 -10.45 3.33 8.44
CA GLN A 23 -10.67 3.86 9.77
C GLN A 23 -9.47 4.66 10.29
N TYR A 24 -8.31 4.44 9.72
CA TYR A 24 -7.07 5.11 10.13
C TYR A 24 -6.67 6.24 9.20
N ILE A 25 -7.08 6.18 7.94
CA ILE A 25 -6.71 7.14 6.92
C ILE A 25 -7.99 7.76 6.35
N PRO A 26 -8.10 9.09 6.25
CA PRO A 26 -9.33 9.74 5.80
C PRO A 26 -9.50 9.70 4.28
N ILE A 27 -9.46 8.52 3.70
CA ILE A 27 -9.73 8.32 2.26
C ILE A 27 -10.62 7.10 2.09
N SER A 28 -11.34 7.05 0.97
CA SER A 28 -12.28 5.98 0.70
C SER A 28 -11.57 4.68 0.34
N LEU A 29 -12.30 3.57 0.46
CA LEU A 29 -11.78 2.26 0.06
C LEU A 29 -11.36 2.26 -1.42
N ALA A 30 -12.17 2.88 -2.28
CA ALA A 30 -11.84 2.96 -3.71
C ALA A 30 -10.55 3.72 -3.94
N ALA A 31 -10.33 4.80 -3.19
CA ALA A 31 -9.09 5.57 -3.29
C ALA A 31 -7.89 4.76 -2.82
N ILE A 32 -8.05 3.99 -1.76
CA ILE A 32 -6.97 3.10 -1.27
C ILE A 32 -6.62 2.07 -2.33
N GLU A 33 -7.62 1.46 -2.94
CA GLU A 33 -7.39 0.47 -4.00
C GLU A 33 -6.70 1.08 -5.21
N SER A 34 -7.12 2.29 -5.61
CA SER A 34 -6.47 3.01 -6.72
C SER A 34 -5.01 3.29 -6.40
N ARG A 35 -4.72 3.76 -5.19
CA ARG A 35 -3.35 4.04 -4.78
C ARG A 35 -2.51 2.77 -4.75
N LYS A 36 -3.10 1.66 -4.31
CA LYS A 36 -2.40 0.38 -4.29
C LYS A 36 -2.02 -0.07 -5.70
N LEU A 37 -2.94 0.08 -6.67
CA LEU A 37 -2.63 -0.23 -8.06
C LEU A 37 -1.52 0.66 -8.61
N ASN A 38 -1.59 1.95 -8.32
CA ASN A 38 -0.55 2.89 -8.75
C ASN A 38 0.81 2.54 -8.14
N LEU A 39 0.83 2.12 -6.88
CA LEU A 39 2.07 1.70 -6.24
C LEU A 39 2.65 0.45 -6.90
N LYS A 40 1.80 -0.51 -7.26
CA LYS A 40 2.26 -1.71 -7.96
C LYS A 40 2.87 -1.35 -9.32
N GLU A 41 2.25 -0.43 -10.05
CA GLU A 41 2.80 0.04 -11.31
C GLU A 41 4.11 0.77 -11.13
N LEU A 42 4.16 1.66 -10.13
CA LEU A 42 5.36 2.44 -9.84
C LEU A 42 6.54 1.56 -9.46
N LEU A 43 6.29 0.52 -8.67
CA LEU A 43 7.32 -0.41 -8.22
C LEU A 43 7.52 -1.58 -9.19
N LYS A 44 6.83 -1.56 -10.31
CA LYS A 44 6.94 -2.55 -11.39
C LYS A 44 6.64 -3.97 -10.92
N ILE A 45 5.64 -4.10 -10.05
CA ILE A 45 5.18 -5.40 -9.58
C ILE A 45 4.04 -5.86 -10.49
N GLN A 46 4.34 -6.76 -11.41
CA GLN A 46 3.37 -7.24 -12.37
C GLN A 46 2.66 -8.47 -11.81
N GLY A 47 1.33 -8.39 -11.72
CA GLY A 47 0.54 -9.51 -11.22
C GLY A 47 0.84 -9.87 -9.78
N GLY A 48 1.49 -8.97 -9.04
CA GLY A 48 1.89 -9.24 -7.68
C GLY A 48 0.76 -9.12 -6.68
N SER A 49 0.90 -9.86 -5.59
CA SER A 49 -0.01 -9.76 -4.45
C SER A 49 0.37 -8.55 -3.58
N ASP A 50 -0.46 -8.29 -2.56
CA ASP A 50 -0.14 -7.25 -1.59
C ASP A 50 1.14 -7.58 -0.83
N ASN A 51 1.43 -8.86 -0.61
CA ASN A 51 2.68 -9.27 0.02
C ASN A 51 3.89 -8.91 -0.83
N ASP A 52 3.78 -9.07 -2.14
CA ASP A 52 4.86 -8.69 -3.05
C ASP A 52 5.07 -7.19 -3.03
N LEU A 53 3.99 -6.41 -2.97
CA LEU A 53 4.08 -4.96 -2.86
C LEU A 53 4.80 -4.54 -1.58
N VAL A 54 4.43 -5.13 -0.46
CA VAL A 54 5.06 -4.84 0.83
C VAL A 54 6.54 -5.22 0.82
N ARG A 55 6.87 -6.37 0.25
CA ARG A 55 8.25 -6.83 0.17
C ARG A 55 9.11 -5.86 -0.65
N GLU A 56 8.61 -5.44 -1.80
CA GLU A 56 9.35 -4.51 -2.64
C GLU A 56 9.50 -3.16 -1.97
N ALA A 57 8.45 -2.70 -1.28
CA ALA A 57 8.53 -1.44 -0.54
C ALA A 57 9.59 -1.50 0.56
N LYS A 58 9.73 -2.63 1.24
CA LYS A 58 10.79 -2.82 2.23
C LYS A 58 12.16 -2.78 1.58
N ASN A 59 12.31 -3.47 0.45
CA ASN A 59 13.58 -3.52 -0.27
C ASN A 59 14.03 -2.13 -0.72
N LEU A 60 13.09 -1.27 -1.05
CA LEU A 60 13.38 0.09 -1.51
C LEU A 60 13.47 1.11 -0.36
N GLY A 61 13.30 0.65 0.88
CA GLY A 61 13.38 1.53 2.03
C GLY A 61 12.17 2.45 2.20
N LEU A 62 11.03 2.09 1.61
CA LEU A 62 9.80 2.88 1.72
C LEU A 62 9.02 2.60 2.99
N LEU A 63 9.36 1.53 3.71
CA LEU A 63 8.76 1.17 4.99
C LEU A 63 9.78 1.35 6.10
N PHE A 64 9.26 1.76 7.25
CA PHE A 64 10.08 2.02 8.43
C PHE A 64 10.27 0.76 9.26
#